data_85b8486173c8c39555a4082c8c087936
#
_entry.id   85b8486173c8c39555a4082c8c087936
#
_cell.length_a   1.000
_cell.length_b   1.000
_cell.length_c   1.000
_cell.angle_alpha   90.00
_cell.angle_beta   90.00
_cell.angle_gamma   90.00
#
_symmetry.space_group_name_H-M   'P 1'
#
loop_
_entity.id
_entity.type
_entity.pdbx_description
1 polymer ?
#
loop_
_entity_poly.entity_id
_entity_poly.type
_entity_poly.pdbx_seq_one_letter_code
_entity_poly.pdbx_strand_id
1 'polypeptide(L)'
;ALDRIIMKVKEKDRTLQTIQTNSSVVYKTSVGNIYHVHGTLDSSLIMGVDNHEQLNGSNISDFSKVSRTLIKPIVNDELGRDEHENATSILYDCQYLFFYGLSFGITDKTWWDLIRERLIKDSNLQVVIFTRSSDDDIQTIIPEDILDYVNDKKDEFLEKIGIEPRSEHYDAVRKRVFVVRNTKRLNISIKDRK
;
A
#
# COMPACT_ATOMS: atom_id res chain seq x y z
N ALA A 1 -0.11 -3.22 -15.85
CA ALA A 1 1.25 -3.68 -16.15
C ALA A 1 1.78 -4.63 -15.07
N LEU A 2 1.65 -4.27 -13.77
CA LEU A 2 2.10 -5.11 -12.65
C LEU A 2 1.37 -6.45 -12.63
N ASP A 3 0.06 -6.47 -12.82
CA ASP A 3 -0.76 -7.68 -12.84
C ASP A 3 -0.29 -8.68 -13.88
N ARG A 4 0.04 -8.22 -15.10
CA ARG A 4 0.55 -9.10 -16.15
C ARG A 4 1.88 -9.75 -15.77
N ILE A 5 2.71 -9.05 -14.99
CA ILE A 5 3.99 -9.58 -14.51
C ILE A 5 3.74 -10.62 -13.44
N ILE A 6 2.89 -10.32 -12.46
CA ILE A 6 2.54 -11.21 -11.36
C ILE A 6 1.85 -12.48 -11.89
N MET A 7 0.91 -12.34 -12.84
CA MET A 7 0.26 -13.48 -13.48
C MET A 7 1.25 -14.36 -14.24
N LYS A 8 2.18 -13.77 -15.00
CA LYS A 8 3.25 -14.53 -15.65
C LYS A 8 4.16 -15.27 -14.67
N VAL A 9 4.39 -14.72 -13.49
CA VAL A 9 5.16 -15.38 -12.42
C VAL A 9 4.37 -16.55 -11.86
N LYS A 10 3.06 -16.40 -11.62
CA LYS A 10 2.17 -17.48 -11.16
C LYS A 10 2.06 -18.62 -12.19
N GLU A 11 1.82 -18.29 -13.46
CA GLU A 11 1.67 -19.28 -14.55
C GLU A 11 2.90 -20.18 -14.75
N LYS A 12 4.07 -19.66 -14.43
CA LYS A 12 5.33 -20.40 -14.62
C LYS A 12 5.75 -21.23 -13.40
N ASP A 13 4.90 -21.33 -12.38
CA ASP A 13 5.19 -22.04 -11.11
C ASP A 13 6.59 -21.68 -10.56
N ARG A 14 6.98 -20.42 -10.76
CA ARG A 14 8.30 -19.93 -10.37
C ARG A 14 8.24 -19.45 -8.94
N THR A 15 8.92 -20.16 -8.10
CA THR A 15 9.41 -19.61 -6.83
C THR A 15 10.14 -18.31 -7.14
N LEU A 16 9.62 -17.19 -6.63
CA LEU A 16 10.34 -15.93 -6.66
C LEU A 16 11.68 -16.16 -5.97
N GLN A 17 12.73 -15.88 -6.69
CA GLN A 17 14.13 -16.19 -6.39
C GLN A 17 14.47 -16.40 -4.91
N THR A 18 15.17 -17.50 -4.68
CA THR A 18 15.96 -17.77 -3.49
C THR A 18 16.80 -16.54 -3.14
N ILE A 19 16.47 -15.86 -2.05
CA ILE A 19 17.35 -14.84 -1.49
C ILE A 19 18.45 -15.61 -0.77
N GLN A 20 19.63 -15.73 -1.40
CA GLN A 20 20.82 -16.17 -0.70
C GLN A 20 21.26 -15.04 0.26
N THR A 21 21.03 -15.26 1.51
CA THR A 21 21.78 -14.54 2.56
C THR A 21 23.11 -15.26 2.74
N ASN A 22 24.12 -14.59 3.31
CA ASN A 22 25.44 -15.22 3.62
C ASN A 22 25.38 -16.39 4.60
N SER A 23 24.21 -16.77 5.07
CA SER A 23 23.91 -17.98 5.80
C SER A 23 23.24 -18.97 4.85
N SER A 24 23.56 -20.24 4.96
CA SER A 24 23.09 -21.37 4.12
C SER A 24 21.57 -21.61 4.14
N VAL A 25 20.78 -20.63 4.51
CA VAL A 25 19.32 -20.71 4.55
C VAL A 25 18.73 -20.19 3.25
N VAL A 26 18.10 -21.11 2.53
CA VAL A 26 17.41 -20.83 1.27
C VAL A 26 15.92 -20.56 1.58
N TYR A 27 15.48 -19.32 1.39
CA TYR A 27 14.06 -18.99 1.50
C TYR A 27 13.37 -19.16 0.15
N LYS A 28 12.33 -20.01 0.12
CA LYS A 28 11.43 -20.08 -1.01
C LYS A 28 10.28 -19.12 -0.78
N THR A 29 10.09 -18.18 -1.69
CA THR A 29 8.95 -17.28 -1.68
C THR A 29 8.02 -17.59 -2.84
N SER A 30 6.73 -17.52 -2.61
CA SER A 30 5.71 -17.64 -3.67
C SER A 30 4.81 -16.39 -3.63
N VAL A 31 4.25 -16.04 -4.81
CA VAL A 31 3.20 -15.02 -4.86
C VAL A 31 1.90 -15.68 -4.39
N GLY A 32 1.34 -15.14 -3.34
CA GLY A 32 0.02 -15.53 -2.83
C GLY A 32 -1.13 -15.02 -3.70
N ASN A 33 -2.25 -14.73 -3.10
CA ASN A 33 -3.40 -14.18 -3.79
C ASN A 33 -3.19 -12.69 -4.13
N ILE A 34 -3.82 -12.24 -5.21
CA ILE A 34 -3.87 -10.85 -5.62
C ILE A 34 -5.31 -10.40 -5.47
N TYR A 35 -5.52 -9.32 -4.73
CA TYR A 35 -6.83 -8.72 -4.52
C TYR A 35 -6.88 -7.33 -5.12
N HIS A 36 -7.87 -7.10 -5.99
CA HIS A 36 -8.10 -5.80 -6.63
C HIS A 36 -9.24 -5.10 -5.90
N VAL A 37 -8.95 -4.51 -4.75
CA VAL A 37 -9.96 -3.91 -3.85
C VAL A 37 -10.79 -2.79 -4.50
N HIS A 38 -10.32 -2.23 -5.60
CA HIS A 38 -11.03 -1.25 -6.41
C HIS A 38 -11.46 -1.80 -7.78
N GLY A 39 -11.35 -3.11 -8.00
CA GLY A 39 -11.62 -3.76 -9.26
C GLY A 39 -10.55 -3.55 -10.33
N THR A 40 -10.85 -3.98 -11.55
CA THR A 40 -9.98 -3.87 -12.73
C THR A 40 -10.75 -3.31 -13.91
N LEU A 41 -10.07 -2.93 -14.99
CA LEU A 41 -10.75 -2.48 -16.22
C LEU A 41 -11.59 -3.57 -16.87
N ASP A 42 -11.25 -4.84 -16.63
CA ASP A 42 -11.95 -6.00 -17.16
C ASP A 42 -13.05 -6.52 -16.21
N SER A 43 -13.15 -5.94 -15.03
CA SER A 43 -14.19 -6.22 -14.02
C SER A 43 -14.75 -4.89 -13.50
N SER A 44 -15.80 -4.94 -12.68
CA SER A 44 -16.40 -3.72 -12.12
C SER A 44 -15.37 -2.83 -11.42
N LEU A 45 -14.93 -1.77 -12.09
CA LEU A 45 -14.04 -0.78 -11.51
C LEU A 45 -14.82 0.10 -10.52
N ILE A 46 -14.32 0.20 -9.29
CA ILE A 46 -14.91 1.03 -8.26
C ILE A 46 -14.09 2.30 -8.13
N MET A 47 -14.69 3.42 -8.48
CA MET A 47 -14.14 4.76 -8.26
C MET A 47 -15.03 5.53 -7.30
N GLY A 48 -14.42 6.29 -6.41
CA GLY A 48 -15.20 7.09 -5.46
C GLY A 48 -14.41 7.44 -4.21
N VAL A 49 -15.17 7.64 -3.15
CA VAL A 49 -14.70 8.05 -1.83
C VAL A 49 -14.98 6.96 -0.78
N ASP A 50 -14.37 7.05 0.39
CA ASP A 50 -14.53 6.05 1.43
C ASP A 50 -15.78 6.26 2.29
N ASN A 51 -16.23 7.51 2.45
CA ASN A 51 -17.35 7.83 3.33
C ASN A 51 -18.16 9.05 2.87
N HIS A 52 -19.27 9.30 3.56
CA HIS A 52 -20.18 10.41 3.28
C HIS A 52 -19.54 11.79 3.47
N GLU A 53 -18.59 11.93 4.37
CA GLU A 53 -17.95 13.21 4.68
C GLU A 53 -17.11 13.74 3.50
N GLN A 54 -16.61 12.81 2.68
CA GLN A 54 -15.83 13.15 1.47
C GLN A 54 -16.73 13.52 0.28
N LEU A 55 -18.04 13.33 0.40
CA LEU A 55 -19.02 13.80 -0.58
C LEU A 55 -19.46 15.22 -0.20
N ASN A 56 -19.15 16.21 -1.03
CA ASN A 56 -19.70 17.56 -0.85
C ASN A 56 -21.20 17.59 -1.18
N GLY A 57 -22.04 17.27 -0.19
CA GLY A 57 -23.46 16.99 -0.34
C GLY A 57 -24.36 18.19 -0.61
N SER A 58 -23.85 19.43 -0.57
CA SER A 58 -24.67 20.66 -0.62
C SER A 58 -25.47 20.87 -1.91
N ASN A 59 -25.15 20.12 -2.99
CA ASN A 59 -25.78 20.25 -4.30
C ASN A 59 -26.31 18.91 -4.87
N ILE A 60 -26.40 17.87 -4.05
CA ILE A 60 -26.80 16.53 -4.53
C ILE A 60 -28.30 16.35 -4.24
N SER A 61 -29.12 16.32 -5.29
CA SER A 61 -30.57 16.17 -5.20
C SER A 61 -31.02 14.78 -4.74
N ASP A 62 -30.24 13.73 -5.00
CA ASP A 62 -30.48 12.35 -4.54
C ASP A 62 -29.22 11.78 -3.89
N PHE A 63 -29.01 12.19 -2.65
CA PHE A 63 -27.84 11.80 -1.87
C PHE A 63 -27.77 10.27 -1.65
N SER A 64 -28.92 9.62 -1.49
CA SER A 64 -28.99 8.16 -1.30
C SER A 64 -28.47 7.42 -2.53
N LYS A 65 -28.89 7.81 -3.72
CA LYS A 65 -28.44 7.20 -4.98
C LYS A 65 -26.95 7.43 -5.22
N VAL A 66 -26.47 8.65 -4.96
CA VAL A 66 -25.05 9.00 -5.14
C VAL A 66 -24.16 8.23 -4.16
N SER A 67 -24.61 8.08 -2.91
CA SER A 67 -23.87 7.28 -1.91
C SER A 67 -23.66 5.84 -2.35
N ARG A 68 -24.70 5.20 -2.92
CA ARG A 68 -24.65 3.82 -3.41
C ARG A 68 -23.76 3.63 -4.64
N THR A 69 -23.40 4.70 -5.32
CA THR A 69 -22.54 4.65 -6.51
C THR A 69 -21.13 5.17 -6.30
N LEU A 70 -20.92 6.00 -5.27
CA LEU A 70 -19.62 6.66 -5.05
C LEU A 70 -18.95 6.32 -3.72
N ILE A 71 -19.62 5.70 -2.78
CA ILE A 71 -19.00 5.27 -1.53
C ILE A 71 -18.49 3.84 -1.68
N LYS A 72 -17.18 3.68 -1.79
CA LYS A 72 -16.53 2.41 -2.09
C LYS A 72 -16.98 1.25 -1.21
N PRO A 73 -17.07 1.36 0.13
CA PRO A 73 -17.58 0.27 0.97
C PRO A 73 -19.00 -0.16 0.61
N ILE A 74 -19.90 0.80 0.34
CA ILE A 74 -21.30 0.50 -0.03
C ILE A 74 -21.35 -0.19 -1.40
N VAL A 75 -20.56 0.29 -2.36
CA VAL A 75 -20.49 -0.31 -3.70
C VAL A 75 -19.94 -1.73 -3.64
N ASN A 76 -18.91 -1.99 -2.81
CA ASN A 76 -18.37 -3.33 -2.62
C ASN A 76 -19.40 -4.29 -2.04
N ASP A 77 -20.13 -3.87 -1.03
CA ASP A 77 -21.19 -4.66 -0.39
C ASP A 77 -22.32 -4.98 -1.40
N GLU A 78 -22.82 -3.98 -2.12
CA GLU A 78 -23.87 -4.18 -3.12
C GLU A 78 -23.42 -5.09 -4.29
N LEU A 79 -22.14 -5.11 -4.63
CA LEU A 79 -21.58 -5.98 -5.66
C LEU A 79 -21.23 -7.38 -5.14
N GLY A 80 -21.42 -7.65 -3.83
CA GLY A 80 -21.08 -8.92 -3.19
C GLY A 80 -19.60 -9.28 -3.34
N ARG A 81 -18.69 -8.31 -3.16
CA ARG A 81 -17.27 -8.50 -3.39
C ARG A 81 -16.54 -8.84 -2.10
N ASP A 82 -15.94 -10.01 -2.09
CA ASP A 82 -15.15 -10.51 -0.95
C ASP A 82 -13.71 -9.97 -0.94
N GLU A 83 -13.27 -9.25 -1.99
CA GLU A 83 -11.88 -8.79 -2.11
C GLU A 83 -11.47 -7.86 -0.97
N HIS A 84 -12.40 -7.02 -0.51
CA HIS A 84 -12.13 -6.12 0.62
C HIS A 84 -11.94 -6.92 1.92
N GLU A 85 -12.82 -7.88 2.20
CA GLU A 85 -12.73 -8.74 3.39
C GLU A 85 -11.47 -9.60 3.37
N ASN A 86 -11.18 -10.22 2.23
CA ASN A 86 -9.99 -11.03 2.03
C ASN A 86 -8.70 -10.21 2.21
N ALA A 87 -8.63 -8.99 1.64
CA ALA A 87 -7.49 -8.11 1.81
C ALA A 87 -7.34 -7.63 3.26
N THR A 88 -8.46 -7.36 3.95
CA THR A 88 -8.49 -7.01 5.37
C THR A 88 -7.96 -8.16 6.23
N SER A 89 -8.39 -9.40 5.96
CA SER A 89 -7.89 -10.58 6.67
C SER A 89 -6.38 -10.72 6.54
N ILE A 90 -5.84 -10.56 5.33
CA ILE A 90 -4.38 -10.60 5.10
C ILE A 90 -3.67 -9.49 5.87
N LEU A 91 -4.25 -8.28 5.91
CA LEU A 91 -3.69 -7.18 6.68
C LEU A 91 -3.56 -7.53 8.17
N TYR A 92 -4.54 -8.27 8.73
CA TYR A 92 -4.48 -8.69 10.13
C TYR A 92 -3.47 -9.80 10.40
N ASP A 93 -3.17 -10.64 9.41
CA ASP A 93 -2.26 -11.79 9.57
C ASP A 93 -0.81 -11.49 9.20
N CYS A 94 -0.55 -10.41 8.44
CA CYS A 94 0.79 -10.09 7.97
C CYS A 94 1.69 -9.54 9.08
N GLN A 95 3.01 -9.77 8.94
CA GLN A 95 4.04 -9.18 9.79
C GLN A 95 4.77 -8.02 9.09
N TYR A 96 4.67 -7.95 7.77
CA TYR A 96 5.31 -6.92 6.95
C TYR A 96 4.31 -6.34 5.95
N LEU A 97 4.24 -5.03 5.91
CA LEU A 97 3.52 -4.27 4.88
C LEU A 97 4.52 -3.58 3.97
N PHE A 98 4.40 -3.84 2.68
CA PHE A 98 5.25 -3.23 1.67
C PHE A 98 4.42 -2.27 0.81
N PHE A 99 4.77 -0.99 0.83
CA PHE A 99 4.12 0.03 0.01
C PHE A 99 4.98 0.39 -1.19
N TYR A 100 4.41 0.32 -2.37
CA TYR A 100 5.06 0.66 -3.61
C TYR A 100 4.13 1.45 -4.53
N GLY A 101 4.57 2.64 -4.96
CA GLY A 101 3.82 3.47 -5.91
C GLY A 101 2.53 4.05 -5.36
N LEU A 102 2.41 4.21 -4.04
CA LEU A 102 1.25 4.82 -3.38
C LEU A 102 1.48 6.31 -3.13
N SER A 103 0.42 7.09 -3.31
CA SER A 103 0.38 8.53 -3.02
C SER A 103 -0.26 8.86 -1.67
N PHE A 104 -0.63 7.86 -0.87
CA PHE A 104 -1.33 8.02 0.41
C PHE A 104 -2.57 8.94 0.30
N GLY A 105 -3.42 8.69 -0.70
CA GLY A 105 -4.62 9.48 -0.96
C GLY A 105 -5.65 9.40 0.17
N ILE A 106 -6.35 10.51 0.40
CA ILE A 106 -7.41 10.58 1.41
C ILE A 106 -8.61 9.69 1.08
N THR A 107 -8.78 9.33 -0.18
CA THR A 107 -9.87 8.46 -0.66
C THR A 107 -9.71 7.00 -0.26
N ASP A 108 -8.62 6.65 0.42
CA ASP A 108 -8.34 5.32 0.95
C ASP A 108 -8.23 5.34 2.48
N LYS A 109 -8.93 6.29 3.13
CA LYS A 109 -8.88 6.50 4.58
C LYS A 109 -9.21 5.27 5.38
N THR A 110 -10.16 4.46 4.93
CA THR A 110 -10.53 3.19 5.58
C THR A 110 -9.32 2.26 5.72
N TRP A 111 -8.48 2.17 4.70
CA TRP A 111 -7.25 1.37 4.74
C TRP A 111 -6.21 1.95 5.70
N TRP A 112 -6.08 3.29 5.72
CA TRP A 112 -5.15 3.96 6.63
C TRP A 112 -5.57 3.79 8.09
N ASP A 113 -6.86 3.84 8.38
CA ASP A 113 -7.38 3.59 9.73
C ASP A 113 -7.14 2.15 10.19
N LEU A 114 -7.35 1.15 9.33
CA LEU A 114 -7.04 -0.26 9.62
C LEU A 114 -5.55 -0.48 9.87
N ILE A 115 -4.69 0.10 9.04
CA ILE A 115 -3.24 0.00 9.19
C ILE A 115 -2.77 0.67 10.49
N ARG A 116 -3.31 1.84 10.83
CA ARG A 116 -3.04 2.52 12.10
C ARG A 116 -3.40 1.64 13.27
N GLU A 117 -4.62 1.13 13.29
CA GLU A 117 -5.12 0.27 14.38
C GLU A 117 -4.22 -0.96 14.56
N ARG A 118 -3.84 -1.58 13.46
CA ARG A 118 -2.97 -2.75 13.46
C ARG A 118 -1.57 -2.42 13.97
N LEU A 119 -0.97 -1.29 13.55
CA LEU A 119 0.34 -0.83 14.01
C LEU A 119 0.37 -0.46 15.49
N ILE A 120 -0.74 0.03 16.04
CA ILE A 120 -0.84 0.34 17.46
C ILE A 120 -0.96 -0.95 18.29
N LYS A 121 -1.76 -1.92 17.81
CA LYS A 121 -2.04 -3.16 18.56
C LYS A 121 -0.93 -4.19 18.49
N ASP A 122 -0.23 -4.28 17.35
CA ASP A 122 0.81 -5.29 17.13
C ASP A 122 2.20 -4.66 16.99
N SER A 123 3.02 -4.90 17.99
CA SER A 123 4.41 -4.42 18.02
C SER A 123 5.34 -5.12 17.01
N ASN A 124 4.92 -6.25 16.42
CA ASN A 124 5.73 -7.01 15.47
C ASN A 124 5.52 -6.56 14.02
N LEU A 125 4.39 -5.90 13.72
CA LEU A 125 4.11 -5.43 12.38
C LEU A 125 5.13 -4.35 11.98
N GLN A 126 5.76 -4.54 10.81
CA GLN A 126 6.72 -3.61 10.21
C GLN A 126 6.20 -3.09 8.87
N VAL A 127 6.57 -1.85 8.57
CA VAL A 127 6.20 -1.17 7.32
C VAL A 127 7.46 -0.85 6.53
N VAL A 128 7.45 -1.15 5.23
CA VAL A 128 8.51 -0.79 4.30
C VAL A 128 7.92 0.02 3.15
N ILE A 129 8.35 1.25 3.01
CA ILE A 129 7.89 2.19 1.99
C ILE A 129 8.96 2.32 0.92
N PHE A 130 8.65 1.91 -0.30
CA PHE A 130 9.52 2.11 -1.44
C PHE A 130 9.20 3.45 -2.11
N THR A 131 10.18 4.34 -2.11
CA THR A 131 10.05 5.66 -2.73
C THR A 131 10.89 5.75 -3.98
N ARG A 132 10.41 6.54 -4.94
CA ARG A 132 11.17 6.94 -6.12
C ARG A 132 11.40 8.45 -6.03
N SER A 133 12.66 8.86 -5.87
CA SER A 133 13.03 10.25 -6.07
C SER A 133 13.22 10.52 -7.57
N SER A 134 13.10 11.78 -7.99
CA SER A 134 13.48 12.21 -9.34
C SER A 134 14.98 11.99 -9.56
N ASP A 135 15.39 11.86 -10.82
CA ASP A 135 16.82 11.65 -11.15
C ASP A 135 17.69 12.82 -10.66
N ASP A 136 17.11 14.01 -10.52
CA ASP A 136 17.79 15.21 -10.00
C ASP A 136 18.10 15.11 -8.50
N ASP A 137 17.29 14.38 -7.73
CA ASP A 137 17.53 14.15 -6.30
C ASP A 137 18.66 13.14 -6.03
N ILE A 138 19.12 12.42 -7.05
CA ILE A 138 20.15 11.38 -6.92
C ILE A 138 21.56 11.99 -6.77
N GLN A 139 21.77 13.23 -7.15
CA GLN A 139 23.10 13.86 -7.16
C GLN A 139 23.59 14.26 -5.77
N THR A 140 22.70 14.40 -4.80
CA THR A 140 23.10 14.74 -3.44
C THR A 140 23.39 13.47 -2.64
N ILE A 141 24.66 13.06 -2.63
CA ILE A 141 25.17 11.91 -1.85
C ILE A 141 25.57 12.40 -0.43
N ILE A 142 24.97 13.44 0.06
CA ILE A 142 25.22 13.90 1.42
C ILE A 142 24.41 12.99 2.35
N PRO A 143 25.04 12.24 3.27
CA PRO A 143 24.34 11.30 4.17
C PRO A 143 23.23 11.97 4.98
N GLU A 144 23.40 13.25 5.34
CA GLU A 144 22.46 14.05 6.11
C GLU A 144 21.17 14.26 5.30
N ASP A 145 21.25 14.68 4.03
CA ASP A 145 20.07 14.86 3.17
C ASP A 145 19.29 13.55 2.97
N ILE A 146 20.00 12.42 2.90
CA ILE A 146 19.36 11.10 2.80
C ILE A 146 18.59 10.79 4.09
N LEU A 147 19.18 11.09 5.22
CA LEU A 147 18.56 10.84 6.52
C LEU A 147 17.32 11.74 6.70
N ASP A 148 17.41 13.01 6.33
CA ASP A 148 16.29 13.95 6.39
C ASP A 148 15.15 13.49 5.47
N TYR A 149 15.45 13.14 4.23
CA TYR A 149 14.45 12.57 3.31
C TYR A 149 13.76 11.32 3.88
N VAL A 150 14.52 10.41 4.48
CA VAL A 150 13.96 9.19 5.09
C VAL A 150 13.06 9.55 6.27
N ASN A 151 13.48 10.51 7.10
CA ASN A 151 12.70 10.97 8.24
C ASN A 151 11.42 11.65 7.79
N ASP A 152 11.47 12.55 6.82
CA ASP A 152 10.31 13.23 6.25
C ASP A 152 9.28 12.23 5.70
N LYS A 153 9.73 11.20 4.99
CA LYS A 153 8.84 10.16 4.46
C LYS A 153 8.20 9.28 5.54
N LYS A 154 8.89 9.04 6.63
CA LYS A 154 8.31 8.36 7.80
C LYS A 154 7.22 9.22 8.45
N ASP A 155 7.51 10.49 8.63
CA ASP A 155 6.62 11.43 9.30
C ASP A 155 5.40 11.72 8.43
N GLU A 156 5.56 11.86 7.11
CA GLU A 156 4.46 11.93 6.13
C GLU A 156 3.53 10.70 6.22
N PHE A 157 4.11 9.50 6.29
CA PHE A 157 3.32 8.28 6.43
C PHE A 157 2.53 8.26 7.75
N LEU A 158 3.17 8.59 8.87
CA LEU A 158 2.52 8.61 10.18
C LEU A 158 1.38 9.62 10.24
N GLU A 159 1.58 10.81 9.69
CA GLU A 159 0.54 11.83 9.56
C GLU A 159 -0.65 11.30 8.75
N LYS A 160 -0.40 10.65 7.61
CA LYS A 160 -1.45 10.10 6.74
C LYS A 160 -2.29 9.00 7.39
N ILE A 161 -1.68 8.19 8.22
CA ILE A 161 -2.41 7.19 9.02
C ILE A 161 -2.97 7.75 10.34
N GLY A 162 -2.80 9.05 10.61
CA GLY A 162 -3.35 9.72 11.78
C GLY A 162 -2.61 9.42 13.08
N ILE A 163 -1.29 9.20 13.03
CA ILE A 163 -0.43 9.10 14.21
C ILE A 163 0.39 10.38 14.31
N GLU A 164 -0.04 11.29 15.17
CA GLU A 164 0.60 12.58 15.35
C GLU A 164 1.89 12.48 16.20
N PRO A 165 2.87 13.40 16.00
CA PRO A 165 4.16 13.40 16.71
C PRO A 165 4.09 13.42 18.23
N ARG A 166 2.96 13.90 18.79
CA ARG A 166 2.74 13.98 20.25
C ARG A 166 1.96 12.79 20.81
N SER A 167 1.56 11.85 19.98
CA SER A 167 0.84 10.65 20.45
C SER A 167 1.79 9.71 21.17
N GLU A 168 1.28 8.97 22.15
CA GLU A 168 2.03 7.96 22.91
C GLU A 168 2.59 6.83 22.02
N HIS A 169 1.99 6.61 20.85
CA HIS A 169 2.37 5.55 19.93
C HIS A 169 3.41 5.97 18.88
N TYR A 170 3.66 7.28 18.74
CA TYR A 170 4.46 7.82 17.63
C TYR A 170 5.85 7.19 17.53
N ASP A 171 6.64 7.24 18.59
CA ASP A 171 8.01 6.74 18.58
C ASP A 171 8.07 5.23 18.38
N ALA A 172 7.14 4.50 19.00
CA ALA A 172 7.08 3.05 18.89
C ALA A 172 6.71 2.59 17.47
N VAL A 173 5.79 3.28 16.82
CA VAL A 173 5.41 2.98 15.42
C VAL A 173 6.49 3.45 14.46
N ARG A 174 7.03 4.67 14.64
CA ARG A 174 8.06 5.26 13.78
C ARG A 174 9.31 4.38 13.64
N LYS A 175 9.71 3.70 14.70
CA LYS A 175 10.85 2.75 14.70
C LYS A 175 10.62 1.54 13.79
N ARG A 176 9.37 1.20 13.49
CA ARG A 176 8.97 0.05 12.66
C ARG A 176 8.62 0.44 11.23
N VAL A 177 8.76 1.71 10.87
CA VAL A 177 8.62 2.22 9.51
C VAL A 177 9.99 2.36 8.88
N PHE A 178 10.20 1.70 7.76
CA PHE A 178 11.43 1.71 6.99
C PHE A 178 11.16 2.34 5.62
N VAL A 179 12.08 3.19 5.16
CA VAL A 179 11.99 3.82 3.84
C VAL A 179 13.15 3.32 2.98
N VAL A 180 12.84 2.80 1.81
CA VAL A 180 13.80 2.31 0.83
C VAL A 180 13.74 3.21 -0.40
N ARG A 181 14.81 3.97 -0.60
CA ARG A 181 14.91 4.94 -1.69
C ARG A 181 15.50 4.29 -2.94
N ASN A 182 14.93 4.60 -4.11
CA ASN A 182 15.48 4.31 -5.44
C ASN A 182 16.04 2.88 -5.62
N THR A 183 15.30 1.88 -5.17
CA THR A 183 15.77 0.50 -5.34
C THR A 183 15.71 0.07 -6.81
N LYS A 184 16.86 -0.35 -7.36
CA LYS A 184 16.94 -0.99 -8.67
C LYS A 184 16.30 -2.38 -8.70
N ARG A 185 16.06 -2.99 -7.54
CA ARG A 185 15.47 -4.34 -7.40
C ARG A 185 14.02 -4.41 -7.88
N LEU A 186 13.30 -3.28 -7.86
CA LEU A 186 11.94 -3.17 -8.37
C LEU A 186 11.88 -2.60 -9.80
N ASN A 187 13.00 -2.35 -10.45
CA ASN A 187 13.05 -2.00 -11.86
C ASN A 187 12.76 -3.23 -12.71
N ILE A 188 11.48 -3.50 -12.90
CA ILE A 188 11.02 -4.56 -13.79
C ILE A 188 11.09 -4.00 -15.22
N SER A 189 12.19 -4.24 -15.92
CA SER A 189 12.26 -3.97 -17.34
C SER A 189 11.44 -5.02 -18.08
N ILE A 190 10.31 -4.61 -18.66
CA ILE A 190 9.58 -5.43 -19.63
C ILE A 190 10.39 -5.37 -20.92
N LYS A 191 11.42 -6.22 -21.02
CA LYS A 191 12.02 -6.54 -22.32
C LYS A 191 11.07 -7.55 -22.96
N ASP A 192 10.18 -7.10 -23.77
CA ASP A 192 9.53 -7.82 -24.87
C ASP A 192 8.29 -7.07 -25.32
N ARG A 193 8.52 -6.00 -26.08
CA ARG A 193 7.60 -5.60 -27.12
C ARG A 193 8.27 -6.00 -28.44
N LYS A 194 8.03 -7.21 -28.86
CA LYS A 194 8.06 -7.58 -30.29
C LYS A 194 6.76 -8.29 -30.58
#